data_d0db597fa3cbaf1a9663fad199dad69f
#
_entry.id   d0db597fa3cbaf1a9663fad199dad69f
#
_cell.length_a   1.000
_cell.length_b   1.000
_cell.length_c   1.000
_cell.angle_alpha   90.00
_cell.angle_beta   90.00
_cell.angle_gamma   90.00
#
_symmetry.space_group_name_H-M   'P 1'
#
loop_
_entity.id
_entity.type
_entity.pdbx_description
1 polymer ?
#
loop_
_entity_poly.entity_id
_entity_poly.type
_entity_poly.pdbx_seq_one_letter_code
_entity_poly.pdbx_strand_id
1 'polypeptide(L)'
;MKIEFQGLMKRYDEKHVVLKPMDFLDDIHTLAIIGPSGGGKSTLLRILGGLLAPTTGRVAVGGDELPTDETALQKYRKNLGFVFQQGGLFRHLSAMENIALPLEQVHGYTKQEARRRAEELLE
;
A
#
# COMPACT_ATOMS: atom_id res chain seq x y z
N MET A 1 -6.20 -5.65 13.51
CA MET A 1 -4.97 -5.97 12.74
C MET A 1 -3.79 -5.30 13.42
N LYS A 2 -2.79 -6.11 13.81
CA LYS A 2 -1.61 -5.62 14.51
C LYS A 2 -0.69 -4.87 13.52
N ILE A 3 -0.27 -3.66 13.89
CA ILE A 3 0.76 -2.89 13.17
C ILE A 3 1.89 -2.56 14.13
N GLU A 4 3.12 -2.80 13.68
CA GLU A 4 4.32 -2.58 14.47
C GLU A 4 5.39 -1.88 13.63
N PHE A 5 5.99 -0.83 14.21
CA PHE A 5 7.21 -0.18 13.71
C PHE A 5 8.28 -0.27 14.79
N GLN A 6 9.49 -0.63 14.39
CA GLN A 6 10.65 -0.67 15.26
C GLN A 6 11.77 0.16 14.62
N GLY A 7 12.08 1.32 15.19
CA GLY A 7 13.10 2.24 14.70
C GLY A 7 12.90 2.67 13.24
N LEU A 8 11.63 2.69 12.78
CA LEU A 8 11.28 3.03 11.40
C LEU A 8 11.74 4.45 11.08
N MET A 9 12.58 4.58 10.06
CA MET A 9 13.06 5.87 9.58
C MET A 9 13.12 5.88 8.05
N LYS A 10 12.83 7.03 7.47
CA LYS A 10 13.00 7.26 6.04
C LYS A 10 13.69 8.59 5.77
N ARG A 11 14.78 8.52 5.01
CA ARG A 11 15.44 9.66 4.40
C ARG A 11 15.65 9.41 2.91
N TYR A 12 15.60 10.46 2.13
CA TYR A 12 15.91 10.39 0.69
C TYR A 12 17.37 10.72 0.40
N ASP A 13 17.97 11.56 1.22
CA ASP A 13 19.39 11.88 1.21
C ASP A 13 19.87 12.22 2.65
N GLU A 14 21.14 12.58 2.81
CA GLU A 14 21.73 12.86 4.14
C GLU A 14 21.06 14.03 4.88
N LYS A 15 20.43 14.96 4.14
CA LYS A 15 19.84 16.18 4.70
C LYS A 15 18.30 16.11 4.82
N HIS A 16 17.64 15.20 4.09
CA HIS A 16 16.17 15.12 4.01
C HIS A 16 15.63 13.88 4.72
N VAL A 17 15.51 13.98 6.03
CA VAL A 17 14.80 12.99 6.86
C VAL A 17 13.31 13.29 6.79
N VAL A 18 12.55 12.41 6.14
CA VAL A 18 11.10 12.56 5.96
C VAL A 18 10.32 11.91 7.10
N LEU A 19 10.78 10.76 7.57
CA LEU A 19 10.29 10.11 8.78
C LEU A 19 11.45 10.00 9.75
N LYS A 20 11.34 10.69 10.89
CA LYS A 20 12.28 10.51 12.01
C LYS A 20 12.12 9.12 12.59
N PRO A 21 13.16 8.56 13.24
CA PRO A 21 13.04 7.26 13.88
C PRO A 21 11.81 7.20 14.78
N MET A 22 10.98 6.19 14.58
CA MET A 22 9.74 6.01 15.33
C MET A 22 9.49 4.56 15.67
N ASP A 23 8.87 4.35 16.80
CA ASP A 23 8.33 3.07 17.25
C ASP A 23 6.82 3.19 17.39
N PHE A 24 6.11 2.14 17.04
CA PHE A 24 4.65 2.05 17.16
C PHE A 24 4.24 0.59 17.28
N LEU A 25 3.30 0.31 18.15
CA LEU A 25 2.70 -1.01 18.29
C LEU A 25 1.26 -0.86 18.74
N ASP A 26 0.33 -1.28 17.90
CA ASP A 26 -1.09 -1.33 18.27
C ASP A 26 -1.86 -2.37 17.46
N ASP A 27 -2.99 -2.83 17.99
CA ASP A 27 -3.97 -3.65 17.25
C ASP A 27 -5.15 -2.78 16.85
N ILE A 28 -5.24 -2.46 15.58
CA ILE A 28 -6.13 -1.44 15.04
C ILE A 28 -7.11 -1.99 14.00
N HIS A 29 -8.31 -1.40 13.96
CA HIS A 29 -9.25 -1.53 12.85
C HIS A 29 -9.10 -0.37 11.86
N THR A 30 -8.90 0.83 12.38
CA THR A 30 -8.75 2.05 11.57
C THR A 30 -7.64 2.89 12.17
N LEU A 31 -6.74 3.39 11.32
CA LEU A 31 -5.67 4.32 11.68
C LEU A 31 -5.80 5.60 10.86
N ALA A 32 -5.97 6.73 11.54
CA ALA A 32 -5.88 8.03 10.90
C ALA A 32 -4.50 8.65 11.16
N ILE A 33 -3.79 9.00 10.08
CA ILE A 33 -2.49 9.66 10.14
C ILE A 33 -2.71 11.14 9.85
N ILE A 34 -2.51 11.99 10.85
CA ILE A 34 -2.70 13.44 10.78
C ILE A 34 -1.38 14.18 10.93
N GLY A 35 -1.28 15.35 10.32
CA GLY A 35 -0.09 16.18 10.38
C GLY A 35 0.00 17.16 9.22
N PRO A 36 0.98 18.07 9.23
CA PRO A 36 1.14 19.09 8.20
C PRO A 36 1.47 18.47 6.84
N SER A 37 1.29 19.27 5.77
CA SER A 37 1.78 18.91 4.43
C SER A 37 3.29 18.73 4.48
N GLY A 38 3.80 17.71 3.77
CA GLY A 38 5.24 17.36 3.82
C GLY A 38 5.68 16.59 5.06
N GLY A 39 4.79 16.32 6.02
CA GLY A 39 5.09 15.60 7.27
C GLY A 39 5.30 14.08 7.13
N GLY A 40 5.51 13.56 5.91
CA GLY A 40 5.83 12.14 5.71
C GLY A 40 4.65 11.18 5.71
N LYS A 41 3.39 11.65 5.83
CA LYS A 41 2.19 10.79 5.88
C LYS A 41 2.09 9.84 4.68
N SER A 42 2.22 10.37 3.47
CA SER A 42 2.18 9.56 2.23
C SER A 42 3.38 8.63 2.13
N THR A 43 4.53 9.02 2.66
CA THR A 43 5.73 8.17 2.75
C THR A 43 5.48 6.98 3.66
N LEU A 44 4.90 7.20 4.83
CA LEU A 44 4.54 6.14 5.77
C LEU A 44 3.52 5.17 5.15
N LEU A 45 2.46 5.69 4.51
CA LEU A 45 1.47 4.85 3.81
C LEU A 45 2.10 4.02 2.68
N ARG A 46 3.05 4.59 1.92
CA ARG A 46 3.76 3.85 0.87
C ARG A 46 4.66 2.74 1.44
N ILE A 47 5.27 2.98 2.60
CA ILE A 47 6.05 1.94 3.28
C ILE A 47 5.11 0.81 3.73
N LEU A 48 3.99 1.14 4.39
CA LEU A 48 2.97 0.17 4.80
C LEU A 48 2.38 -0.61 3.62
N GLY A 49 2.23 0.05 2.47
CA GLY A 49 1.77 -0.57 1.23
C GLY A 49 2.83 -1.41 0.50
N GLY A 50 4.05 -1.51 1.03
CA GLY A 50 5.14 -2.22 0.36
C GLY A 50 5.60 -1.56 -0.95
N LEU A 51 5.29 -0.28 -1.14
CA LEU A 51 5.64 0.51 -2.33
C LEU A 51 6.95 1.28 -2.18
N LEU A 52 7.46 1.36 -0.95
CA LEU A 52 8.67 2.08 -0.61
C LEU A 52 9.37 1.37 0.56
N ALA A 53 10.66 1.09 0.41
CA ALA A 53 11.45 0.53 1.50
C ALA A 53 11.80 1.61 2.53
N PRO A 54 11.79 1.32 3.83
CA PRO A 54 12.37 2.21 4.85
C PRO A 54 13.88 2.33 4.65
N THR A 55 14.50 3.38 5.20
CA THR A 55 15.97 3.51 5.24
C THR A 55 16.55 2.67 6.37
N THR A 56 15.90 2.68 7.52
CA THR A 56 16.23 1.82 8.67
C THR A 56 14.95 1.39 9.38
N GLY A 57 15.09 0.42 10.25
CA GLY A 57 14.00 -0.11 11.06
C GLY A 57 13.19 -1.18 10.35
N ARG A 58 12.15 -1.65 11.04
CA ARG A 58 11.30 -2.74 10.60
C ARG A 58 9.83 -2.33 10.69
N VAL A 59 9.03 -2.93 9.83
CA VAL A 59 7.58 -2.80 9.82
C VAL A 59 6.97 -4.19 9.77
N ALA A 60 6.00 -4.44 10.63
CA ALA A 60 5.19 -5.65 10.59
C ALA A 60 3.71 -5.29 10.50
N VAL A 61 2.97 -6.04 9.71
CA VAL A 61 1.53 -5.88 9.49
C VAL A 61 0.85 -7.24 9.64
N GLY A 62 -0.14 -7.32 10.53
CA GLY A 62 -0.82 -8.58 10.82
C GLY A 62 0.04 -9.58 11.61
N GLY A 63 1.19 -9.16 12.13
CA GLY A 63 2.16 -10.00 12.81
C GLY A 63 3.32 -10.46 11.93
N ASP A 64 3.24 -10.23 10.62
CA ASP A 64 4.28 -10.60 9.66
C ASP A 64 5.13 -9.37 9.28
N GLU A 65 6.45 -9.52 9.32
CA GLU A 65 7.39 -8.47 8.88
C GLU A 65 7.24 -8.24 7.38
N LEU A 66 7.24 -6.98 6.97
CA LEU A 66 7.20 -6.60 5.55
C LEU A 66 8.39 -7.22 4.81
N PRO A 67 8.15 -7.92 3.70
CA PRO A 67 9.24 -8.47 2.90
C PRO A 67 10.16 -7.39 2.34
N THR A 68 11.40 -7.77 2.06
CA THR A 68 12.38 -6.90 1.41
C THR A 68 12.64 -7.30 -0.05
N ASP A 69 12.34 -8.54 -0.42
CA ASP A 69 12.47 -8.99 -1.80
C ASP A 69 11.19 -8.72 -2.61
N GLU A 70 11.36 -8.43 -3.90
CA GLU A 70 10.26 -8.00 -4.77
C GLU A 70 9.20 -9.10 -4.98
N THR A 71 9.61 -10.37 -5.02
CA THR A 71 8.66 -11.48 -5.21
C THR A 71 7.69 -11.61 -4.04
N ALA A 72 8.21 -11.52 -2.82
CA ALA A 72 7.39 -11.54 -1.61
C ALA A 72 6.57 -10.25 -1.44
N LEU A 73 7.13 -9.08 -1.82
CA LEU A 73 6.39 -7.81 -1.86
C LEU A 73 5.22 -7.85 -2.85
N GLN A 74 5.36 -8.50 -4.01
CA GLN A 74 4.24 -8.69 -4.93
C GLN A 74 3.13 -9.52 -4.32
N LYS A 75 3.46 -10.60 -3.59
CA LYS A 75 2.47 -11.41 -2.86
C LYS A 75 1.78 -10.59 -1.76
N TYR A 76 2.53 -9.81 -1.00
CA TYR A 76 1.99 -8.92 0.02
C TYR A 76 1.01 -7.91 -0.57
N ARG A 77 1.40 -7.22 -1.66
CA ARG A 77 0.57 -6.21 -2.33
C ARG A 77 -0.73 -6.76 -2.93
N LYS A 78 -0.78 -8.06 -3.30
CA LYS A 78 -2.03 -8.70 -3.76
C LYS A 78 -3.16 -8.69 -2.73
N ASN A 79 -2.82 -8.59 -1.45
CA ASN A 79 -3.78 -8.58 -0.34
C ASN A 79 -4.12 -7.16 0.14
N LEU A 80 -3.65 -6.12 -0.58
CA LEU A 80 -3.85 -4.72 -0.22
C LEU A 80 -4.62 -3.97 -1.30
N GLY A 81 -5.50 -3.06 -0.86
CA GLY A 81 -6.01 -1.97 -1.68
C GLY A 81 -5.27 -0.68 -1.34
N PHE A 82 -4.69 -0.01 -2.33
CA PHE A 82 -4.03 1.27 -2.16
C PHE A 82 -4.72 2.35 -2.99
N VAL A 83 -5.26 3.38 -2.33
CA VAL A 83 -5.90 4.51 -2.99
C VAL A 83 -4.92 5.68 -3.03
N PHE A 84 -4.52 6.09 -4.23
CA PHE A 84 -3.63 7.24 -4.44
C PHE A 84 -4.40 8.56 -4.31
N GLN A 85 -3.72 9.61 -3.86
CA GLN A 85 -4.29 10.96 -3.79
C GLN A 85 -4.69 11.49 -5.17
N GLN A 86 -3.90 11.19 -6.20
CA GLN A 86 -4.17 11.52 -7.59
C GLN A 86 -3.74 10.37 -8.49
N GLY A 87 -4.49 10.14 -9.56
CA GLY A 87 -4.23 9.04 -10.48
C GLY A 87 -4.74 7.70 -9.97
N GLY A 88 -4.05 6.63 -10.34
CA GLY A 88 -4.43 5.26 -9.98
C GLY A 88 -5.35 4.59 -10.98
N LEU A 89 -5.94 5.35 -11.91
CA LEU A 89 -6.72 4.80 -13.02
C LEU A 89 -5.96 4.94 -14.34
N PHE A 90 -6.07 3.92 -15.15
CA PHE A 90 -5.60 3.95 -16.54
C PHE A 90 -6.58 4.79 -17.38
N ARG A 91 -6.15 5.98 -17.77
CA ARG A 91 -7.00 6.97 -18.47
C ARG A 91 -7.51 6.53 -19.84
N HIS A 92 -6.82 5.59 -20.47
CA HIS A 92 -7.19 4.99 -21.75
C HIS A 92 -8.16 3.80 -21.63
N LEU A 93 -8.48 3.39 -20.39
CA LEU A 93 -9.42 2.33 -20.09
C LEU A 93 -10.73 2.91 -19.54
N SER A 94 -11.85 2.26 -19.83
CA SER A 94 -13.13 2.56 -19.21
C SER A 94 -13.13 2.23 -17.72
N ALA A 95 -14.14 2.69 -16.97
CA ALA A 95 -14.31 2.34 -15.56
C ALA A 95 -14.37 0.81 -15.37
N MET A 96 -15.15 0.13 -16.21
CA MET A 96 -15.25 -1.31 -16.25
C MET A 96 -13.90 -2.00 -16.41
N GLU A 97 -13.13 -1.58 -17.39
CA GLU A 97 -11.80 -2.15 -17.67
C GLU A 97 -10.78 -1.87 -16.55
N ASN A 98 -10.86 -0.69 -15.92
CA ASN A 98 -10.02 -0.38 -14.75
C ASN A 98 -10.28 -1.31 -13.57
N ILE A 99 -11.52 -1.77 -13.38
CA ILE A 99 -11.88 -2.72 -12.32
C ILE A 99 -11.56 -4.15 -12.76
N ALA A 100 -11.85 -4.52 -13.99
CA ALA A 100 -11.64 -5.88 -14.49
C ALA A 100 -10.16 -6.24 -14.61
N LEU A 101 -9.30 -5.31 -15.03
CA LEU A 101 -7.88 -5.56 -15.28
C LEU A 101 -7.12 -6.18 -14.09
N PRO A 102 -7.18 -5.65 -12.86
CA PRO A 102 -6.52 -6.28 -11.72
C PRO A 102 -7.12 -7.64 -11.36
N LEU A 103 -8.42 -7.86 -11.57
CA LEU A 103 -9.06 -9.15 -11.34
C LEU A 103 -8.48 -10.22 -12.28
N GLU A 104 -8.30 -9.89 -13.56
CA GLU A 104 -7.70 -10.77 -14.55
C GLU A 104 -6.20 -10.98 -14.31
N GLN A 105 -5.44 -9.90 -14.17
CA GLN A 105 -3.97 -9.95 -14.18
C GLN A 105 -3.37 -10.38 -12.83
N VAL A 106 -4.04 -10.12 -11.74
CA VAL A 106 -3.50 -10.32 -10.38
C VAL A 106 -4.22 -11.45 -9.65
N HIS A 107 -5.54 -11.53 -9.78
CA HIS A 107 -6.37 -12.45 -9.01
C HIS A 107 -6.83 -13.69 -9.79
N GLY A 108 -6.42 -13.85 -11.05
CA GLY A 108 -6.63 -15.05 -11.84
C GLY A 108 -8.09 -15.27 -12.30
N TYR A 109 -8.92 -14.22 -12.30
CA TYR A 109 -10.26 -14.28 -12.86
C TYR A 109 -10.19 -14.48 -14.38
N THR A 110 -11.12 -15.24 -14.92
CA THR A 110 -11.37 -15.22 -16.36
C THR A 110 -11.91 -13.86 -16.77
N LYS A 111 -11.76 -13.49 -18.04
CA LYS A 111 -12.27 -12.22 -18.57
C LYS A 111 -13.78 -12.02 -18.33
N GLN A 112 -14.54 -13.10 -18.41
CA GLN A 112 -16.00 -13.07 -18.19
C GLN A 112 -16.34 -12.84 -16.71
N GLU A 113 -15.66 -13.54 -15.82
CA GLU A 113 -15.84 -13.37 -14.35
C GLU A 113 -15.43 -11.98 -13.89
N ALA A 114 -14.26 -11.48 -14.36
CA ALA A 114 -13.77 -10.15 -14.05
C ALA A 114 -14.78 -9.07 -14.50
N ARG A 115 -15.34 -9.21 -15.71
CA ARG A 115 -16.34 -8.28 -16.21
C ARG A 115 -17.61 -8.29 -15.37
N ARG A 116 -18.16 -9.47 -15.08
CA ARG A 116 -19.33 -9.60 -14.21
C ARG A 116 -19.10 -8.96 -12.84
N ARG A 117 -17.93 -9.22 -12.24
CA ARG A 117 -17.59 -8.64 -10.94
C ARG A 117 -17.43 -7.12 -10.99
N ALA A 118 -16.91 -6.61 -12.08
CA ALA A 118 -16.80 -5.17 -12.32
C ALA A 118 -18.18 -4.50 -12.48
N GLU A 119 -19.12 -5.15 -13.16
CA GLU A 119 -20.52 -4.71 -13.27
C GLU A 119 -21.18 -4.60 -11.91
N GLU A 120 -21.07 -5.65 -11.07
CA GLU A 120 -21.61 -5.67 -9.70
C GLU A 120 -21.05 -4.55 -8.80
N LEU A 121 -19.81 -4.11 -9.03
CA LEU A 121 -19.15 -3.07 -8.23
C LEU A 121 -19.47 -1.66 -8.71
N LEU A 122 -20.01 -1.50 -9.91
CA LEU A 122 -20.38 -0.20 -10.50
C LEU A 122 -21.86 0.15 -10.29
N GLU A 123 -22.69 -0.80 -9.84
CA GLU A 123 -24.10 -0.59 -9.43
C GLU A 123 -24.19 0.05 -8.02
#